data_ddde46150e71219ec6ff1e6acd4b85cf
#
_entry.id   ddde46150e71219ec6ff1e6acd4b85cf
#
_cell.length_a   1.000
_cell.length_b   1.000
_cell.length_c   1.000
_cell.angle_alpha   90.00
_cell.angle_beta   90.00
_cell.angle_gamma   90.00
#
_symmetry.space_group_name_H-M   'P 1'
#
loop_
_entity.id
_entity.type
_entity.pdbx_description
1 polymer ?
#
loop_
_entity_poly.entity_id
_entity_poly.type
_entity_poly.pdbx_seq_one_letter_code
_entity_poly.pdbx_strand_id
1 'polypeptide(L)'
;METGYIRTKLNNLLLDPNNYRFIDRLDYTQVQEDRIGEDRIQKRTLDFLKGKNNENIEDLINSFKTNGILKQDPIQVKRIGDDKFIVIEGNRRTAALKLLQERYNRNFDIGVLREADF
;
A
#
# COMPACT_ATOMS: atom_id res chain seq x y z
N MET A 1 -3.69 23.36 -7.88
CA MET A 1 -3.50 21.92 -7.69
C MET A 1 -4.80 21.22 -8.08
N GLU A 2 -4.70 20.28 -9.01
CA GLU A 2 -5.89 19.54 -9.44
C GLU A 2 -6.14 18.37 -8.50
N THR A 3 -7.40 18.21 -8.12
CA THR A 3 -7.85 17.03 -7.37
C THR A 3 -8.91 16.32 -8.19
N GLY A 4 -8.89 15.01 -8.13
CA GLY A 4 -9.85 14.17 -8.86
C GLY A 4 -9.64 12.72 -8.52
N TYR A 5 -10.45 11.88 -9.15
CA TYR A 5 -10.37 10.43 -8.94
C TYR A 5 -9.74 9.79 -10.16
N ILE A 6 -8.88 8.81 -9.92
CA ILE A 6 -8.28 8.00 -10.98
C ILE A 6 -8.51 6.53 -10.66
N ARG A 7 -8.47 5.71 -11.71
CA ARG A 7 -8.42 4.26 -11.55
C ARG A 7 -7.04 3.80 -12.01
N THR A 8 -6.41 3.00 -11.17
CA THR A 8 -5.10 2.46 -11.50
C THR A 8 -4.93 1.10 -10.85
N LYS A 9 -3.99 0.32 -11.35
CA LYS A 9 -3.66 -0.97 -10.78
C LYS A 9 -2.85 -0.79 -9.50
N LEU A 10 -3.00 -1.73 -8.59
CA LEU A 10 -2.28 -1.73 -7.31
C LEU A 10 -0.76 -1.65 -7.51
N ASN A 11 -0.23 -2.29 -8.56
CA ASN A 11 1.20 -2.26 -8.85
C ASN A 11 1.73 -0.85 -9.13
N ASN A 12 0.86 0.07 -9.53
CA ASN A 12 1.24 1.46 -9.78
C ASN A 12 1.26 2.31 -8.53
N LEU A 13 0.82 1.77 -7.40
CA LEU A 13 0.83 2.45 -6.11
C LEU A 13 2.09 2.09 -5.33
N LEU A 14 2.86 3.12 -4.98
CA LEU A 14 4.08 2.97 -4.19
C LEU A 14 3.81 3.37 -2.75
N LEU A 15 4.27 2.54 -1.81
CA LEU A 15 4.22 2.87 -0.39
C LEU A 15 5.19 4.01 -0.09
N ASP A 16 4.80 4.92 0.80
CA ASP A 16 5.59 6.11 1.14
C ASP A 16 6.58 5.80 2.27
N PRO A 17 7.89 5.68 1.98
CA PRO A 17 8.89 5.44 3.01
C PRO A 17 9.10 6.64 3.94
N ASN A 18 8.65 7.82 3.52
CA ASN A 18 8.75 9.05 4.30
C ASN A 18 7.45 9.37 5.04
N ASN A 19 6.58 8.39 5.20
CA ASN A 19 5.32 8.56 5.90
C ASN A 19 5.56 9.07 7.33
N TYR A 20 4.70 9.96 7.80
CA TYR A 20 4.83 10.54 9.14
C TYR A 20 4.91 9.48 10.25
N ARG A 21 4.36 8.28 10.03
CA ARG A 21 4.42 7.17 10.99
C ARG A 21 5.84 6.70 11.28
N PHE A 22 6.78 6.99 10.37
CA PHE A 22 8.17 6.52 10.48
C PHE A 22 9.14 7.58 10.97
N ILE A 23 8.74 8.86 10.98
CA ILE A 23 9.64 9.99 11.26
C ILE A 23 10.31 9.86 12.63
N ASP A 24 9.59 9.31 13.61
CA ASP A 24 10.10 9.17 14.98
C ASP A 24 10.91 7.89 15.21
N ARG A 25 11.08 7.05 14.20
CA ARG A 25 11.88 5.83 14.34
C ARG A 25 13.36 6.19 14.34
N LEU A 26 14.12 5.49 15.19
CA LEU A 26 15.57 5.70 15.27
C LEU A 26 16.29 5.32 13.97
N ASP A 27 15.72 4.39 13.21
CA ASP A 27 16.29 3.91 11.95
C ASP A 27 15.72 4.65 10.73
N TYR A 28 14.94 5.73 10.97
CA TYR A 28 14.37 6.50 9.87
C TYR A 28 15.45 7.26 9.11
N THR A 29 15.41 7.14 7.79
CA THR A 29 16.23 7.92 6.87
C THR A 29 15.34 8.37 5.72
N GLN A 30 15.36 9.65 5.43
CA GLN A 30 14.59 10.21 4.32
C GLN A 30 15.02 9.57 2.99
N VAL A 31 14.05 9.17 2.19
CA VAL A 31 14.28 8.59 0.87
C VAL A 31 13.95 9.62 -0.20
N GLN A 32 14.87 9.83 -1.14
CA GLN A 32 14.66 10.74 -2.27
C GLN A 32 13.54 10.18 -3.17
N GLU A 33 12.76 11.09 -3.77
CA GLU A 33 11.60 10.71 -4.56
C GLU A 33 11.95 9.75 -5.71
N ASP A 34 13.09 9.96 -6.36
CA ASP A 34 13.51 9.10 -7.48
C ASP A 34 13.91 7.68 -7.05
N ARG A 35 14.09 7.45 -5.75
CA ARG A 35 14.46 6.14 -5.21
C ARG A 35 13.31 5.41 -4.53
N ILE A 36 12.18 6.07 -4.35
CA ILE A 36 11.04 5.48 -3.62
C ILE A 36 10.59 4.16 -4.25
N GLY A 37 10.62 4.06 -5.58
CA GLY A 37 10.18 2.86 -6.29
C GLY A 37 11.14 1.68 -6.27
N GLU A 38 12.33 1.82 -5.68
CA GLU A 38 13.26 0.70 -5.60
C GLU A 38 12.66 -0.45 -4.79
N ASP A 39 12.82 -1.67 -5.29
CA ASP A 39 12.23 -2.85 -4.64
C ASP A 39 12.64 -2.98 -3.18
N ARG A 40 13.90 -2.71 -2.88
CA ARG A 40 14.43 -2.76 -1.51
C ARG A 40 13.71 -1.77 -0.60
N ILE A 41 13.48 -0.55 -1.10
CA ILE A 41 12.80 0.50 -0.34
C ILE A 41 11.32 0.12 -0.13
N GLN A 42 10.66 -0.37 -1.17
CA GLN A 42 9.26 -0.79 -1.07
C GLN A 42 9.07 -1.96 -0.10
N LYS A 43 9.97 -2.94 -0.15
CA LYS A 43 9.92 -4.08 0.77
C LYS A 43 10.12 -3.65 2.21
N ARG A 44 11.10 -2.79 2.47
CA ARG A 44 11.36 -2.25 3.80
C ARG A 44 10.17 -1.47 4.33
N THR A 45 9.57 -0.65 3.48
CA THR A 45 8.40 0.15 3.85
C THR A 45 7.21 -0.75 4.17
N LEU A 46 6.99 -1.78 3.36
CA LEU A 46 5.93 -2.76 3.63
C LEU A 46 6.15 -3.45 4.99
N ASP A 47 7.38 -3.86 5.28
CA ASP A 47 7.69 -4.51 6.55
C ASP A 47 7.40 -3.60 7.74
N PHE A 48 7.71 -2.31 7.63
CA PHE A 48 7.39 -1.33 8.68
C PHE A 48 5.88 -1.17 8.87
N LEU A 49 5.14 -1.12 7.76
CA LEU A 49 3.69 -0.90 7.81
C LEU A 49 2.95 -2.10 8.39
N LYS A 50 3.36 -3.31 8.02
CA LYS A 50 2.66 -4.51 8.47
C LYS A 50 3.00 -4.92 9.89
N GLY A 51 4.18 -4.58 10.38
CA GLY A 51 4.64 -4.99 11.68
C GLY A 51 4.96 -6.47 11.78
N LYS A 52 5.30 -6.91 12.98
CA LYS A 52 5.62 -8.32 13.24
C LYS A 52 4.35 -9.17 13.09
N ASN A 53 4.44 -10.24 12.29
CA ASN A 53 3.31 -11.15 12.05
C ASN A 53 2.06 -10.42 11.53
N ASN A 54 2.26 -9.33 10.77
CA ASN A 54 1.18 -8.53 10.18
C ASN A 54 0.26 -7.87 11.24
N GLU A 55 0.73 -7.70 12.47
CA GLU A 55 -0.10 -7.21 13.57
C GLU A 55 -0.71 -5.84 13.33
N ASN A 56 -0.04 -5.00 12.53
CA ASN A 56 -0.50 -3.64 12.28
C ASN A 56 -1.52 -3.52 11.15
N ILE A 57 -1.73 -4.58 10.36
CA ILE A 57 -2.65 -4.56 9.22
C ILE A 57 -3.62 -5.74 9.20
N GLU A 58 -3.62 -6.59 10.23
CA GLU A 58 -4.46 -7.80 10.26
C GLU A 58 -5.94 -7.46 10.21
N ASP A 59 -6.36 -6.42 10.90
CA ASP A 59 -7.74 -5.92 10.86
C ASP A 59 -8.15 -5.53 9.45
N LEU A 60 -7.25 -4.88 8.71
CA LEU A 60 -7.51 -4.46 7.33
C LEU A 60 -7.56 -5.65 6.38
N ILE A 61 -6.66 -6.62 6.55
CA ILE A 61 -6.67 -7.85 5.76
C ILE A 61 -8.00 -8.58 5.93
N ASN A 62 -8.43 -8.74 7.17
CA ASN A 62 -9.70 -9.43 7.47
C ASN A 62 -10.89 -8.68 6.91
N SER A 63 -10.90 -7.35 7.01
CA SER A 63 -11.96 -6.53 6.44
C SER A 63 -12.03 -6.67 4.91
N PHE A 64 -10.91 -6.61 4.22
CA PHE A 64 -10.89 -6.78 2.77
C PHE A 64 -11.36 -8.18 2.35
N LYS A 65 -10.95 -9.22 3.08
CA LYS A 65 -11.38 -10.59 2.78
C LYS A 65 -12.88 -10.79 2.95
N THR A 66 -13.47 -10.09 3.90
CA THR A 66 -14.89 -10.24 4.25
C THR A 66 -15.78 -9.30 3.42
N ASN A 67 -15.37 -8.06 3.25
CA ASN A 67 -16.21 -6.98 2.70
C ASN A 67 -15.77 -6.49 1.33
N GLY A 68 -14.60 -6.90 0.85
CA GLY A 68 -14.03 -6.35 -0.38
C GLY A 68 -13.52 -4.94 -0.18
N ILE A 69 -13.26 -4.25 -1.29
CA ILE A 69 -12.77 -2.88 -1.28
C ILE A 69 -13.96 -1.93 -1.16
N LEU A 70 -13.98 -1.11 -0.10
CA LEU A 70 -15.02 -0.12 0.12
C LEU A 70 -14.66 1.18 -0.59
N LYS A 71 -15.64 1.77 -1.29
CA LYS A 71 -15.43 2.99 -2.07
C LYS A 71 -15.47 4.27 -1.22
N GLN A 72 -15.79 4.15 0.07
CA GLN A 72 -16.08 5.29 0.94
C GLN A 72 -14.85 6.09 1.35
N ASP A 73 -13.68 5.45 1.38
CA ASP A 73 -12.43 6.08 1.78
C ASP A 73 -11.37 5.86 0.71
N PRO A 74 -11.36 6.68 -0.34
CA PRO A 74 -10.37 6.52 -1.39
C PRO A 74 -8.95 6.72 -0.86
N ILE A 75 -8.03 5.94 -1.39
CA ILE A 75 -6.60 6.12 -1.12
C ILE A 75 -6.15 7.40 -1.81
N GLN A 76 -5.48 8.27 -1.08
CA GLN A 76 -4.97 9.53 -1.64
C GLN A 76 -3.56 9.33 -2.15
N VAL A 77 -3.32 9.76 -3.38
CA VAL A 77 -2.05 9.55 -4.04
C VAL A 77 -1.56 10.84 -4.71
N LYS A 78 -0.26 10.89 -4.96
CA LYS A 78 0.40 11.93 -5.75
C LYS A 78 1.08 11.25 -6.93
N ARG A 79 0.86 11.74 -8.14
CA ARG A 79 1.56 11.24 -9.32
C ARG A 79 3.04 11.68 -9.26
N ILE A 80 3.93 10.72 -9.46
CA ILE A 80 5.37 10.99 -9.49
C ILE A 80 6.03 10.51 -10.79
N GLY A 81 5.25 9.98 -11.71
CA GLY A 81 5.72 9.50 -13.00
C GLY A 81 4.58 8.91 -13.79
N ASP A 82 4.87 8.39 -14.97
CA ASP A 82 3.87 7.70 -15.79
C ASP A 82 3.44 6.43 -15.09
N ASP A 83 2.15 6.33 -14.77
CA ASP A 83 1.58 5.19 -14.04
C ASP A 83 2.32 4.89 -12.74
N LYS A 84 2.87 5.93 -12.10
CA LYS A 84 3.50 5.81 -10.78
C LYS A 84 2.91 6.83 -9.84
N PHE A 85 2.39 6.33 -8.72
CA PHE A 85 1.73 7.16 -7.71
C PHE A 85 2.27 6.79 -6.33
N ILE A 86 2.67 7.81 -5.57
CA ILE A 86 3.02 7.59 -4.17
C ILE A 86 1.78 7.76 -3.31
N VAL A 87 1.56 6.84 -2.38
CA VAL A 87 0.41 6.89 -1.48
C VAL A 87 0.68 7.92 -0.39
N ILE A 88 -0.15 8.96 -0.33
CA ILE A 88 -0.07 10.01 0.68
C ILE A 88 -0.88 9.61 1.91
N GLU A 89 -2.11 9.11 1.70
CA GLU A 89 -2.98 8.63 2.77
C GLU A 89 -3.55 7.27 2.38
N GLY A 90 -3.50 6.32 3.30
CA GLY A 90 -3.95 4.96 3.07
C GLY A 90 -2.80 3.97 2.85
N ASN A 91 -1.62 4.27 3.37
CA ASN A 91 -0.46 3.36 3.23
C ASN A 91 -0.72 2.01 3.89
N ARG A 92 -1.35 1.95 5.05
CA ARG A 92 -1.68 0.67 5.70
C ARG A 92 -2.65 -0.15 4.86
N ARG A 93 -3.68 0.49 4.30
CA ARG A 93 -4.64 -0.18 3.40
C ARG A 93 -3.95 -0.69 2.14
N THR A 94 -3.08 0.12 1.57
CA THR A 94 -2.32 -0.28 0.39
C THR A 94 -1.40 -1.46 0.71
N ALA A 95 -0.73 -1.44 1.86
CA ALA A 95 0.11 -2.54 2.31
C ALA A 95 -0.70 -3.84 2.46
N ALA A 96 -1.88 -3.76 3.05
CA ALA A 96 -2.76 -4.92 3.20
C ALA A 96 -3.18 -5.49 1.84
N LEU A 97 -3.53 -4.63 0.88
CA LEU A 97 -3.90 -5.06 -0.47
C LEU A 97 -2.72 -5.70 -1.19
N LYS A 98 -1.51 -5.14 -1.06
CA LYS A 98 -0.32 -5.72 -1.69
C LYS A 98 -0.01 -7.11 -1.12
N LEU A 99 -0.19 -7.29 0.17
CA LEU A 99 -0.01 -8.60 0.79
C LEU A 99 -1.04 -9.60 0.29
N LEU A 100 -2.31 -9.17 0.15
CA LEU A 100 -3.37 -10.01 -0.38
C LEU A 100 -3.14 -10.36 -1.85
N GLN A 101 -2.62 -9.43 -2.65
CA GLN A 101 -2.24 -9.70 -4.02
C GLN A 101 -1.15 -10.78 -4.10
N GLU A 102 -0.16 -10.69 -3.22
CA GLU A 102 0.89 -11.71 -3.15
C GLU A 102 0.31 -13.08 -2.80
N ARG A 103 -0.62 -13.12 -1.83
CA ARG A 103 -1.32 -14.35 -1.47
C ARG A 103 -2.13 -14.90 -2.64
N TYR A 104 -2.83 -14.03 -3.36
CA TYR A 104 -3.57 -14.43 -4.56
C TYR A 104 -2.65 -15.09 -5.59
N ASN A 105 -1.48 -14.47 -5.83
CA ASN A 105 -0.51 -14.99 -6.78
C ASN A 105 0.06 -16.35 -6.36
N ARG A 106 0.00 -16.66 -5.08
CA ARG A 106 0.43 -17.95 -4.53
C ARG A 106 -0.73 -18.93 -4.32
N ASN A 107 -1.91 -18.60 -4.82
CA ASN A 107 -3.13 -19.42 -4.69
C ASN A 107 -3.61 -19.59 -3.25
N PHE A 108 -3.32 -18.63 -2.37
CA PHE A 108 -3.89 -18.61 -1.03
C PHE A 108 -5.28 -17.96 -1.04
N ASP A 109 -6.07 -18.25 -0.01
CA ASP A 109 -7.41 -17.69 0.15
C ASP A 109 -7.34 -16.17 0.37
N ILE A 110 -8.10 -15.41 -0.42
CA ILE A 110 -8.23 -13.95 -0.29
C ILE A 110 -9.67 -13.53 -0.03
N GLY A 111 -10.52 -14.48 0.39
CA GLY A 111 -11.92 -14.19 0.71
C GLY A 111 -12.72 -13.76 -0.52
N VAL A 112 -13.47 -12.66 -0.40
CA VAL A 112 -14.34 -12.16 -1.48
C VAL A 112 -13.60 -11.40 -2.56
N LEU A 113 -12.32 -11.09 -2.36
CA LEU A 113 -11.52 -10.36 -3.36
C LEU A 113 -11.32 -11.18 -4.63
N ARG A 114 -11.14 -10.47 -5.74
CA ARG A 114 -10.91 -11.05 -7.05
C ARG A 114 -9.72 -10.36 -7.72
N GLU A 115 -9.18 -10.99 -8.76
CA GLU A 115 -8.06 -10.43 -9.53
C GLU A 115 -8.33 -8.99 -9.97
N ALA A 116 -9.56 -8.68 -10.36
CA ALA A 116 -9.94 -7.34 -10.81
C ALA A 116 -9.81 -6.27 -9.74
N ASP A 117 -9.70 -6.67 -8.46
CA ASP A 117 -9.54 -5.72 -7.35
C ASP A 117 -8.10 -5.21 -7.23
N PHE A 118 -7.17 -5.84 -7.91
CA PHE A 118 -5.76 -5.46 -7.88
C PHE A 118 -5.38 -4.75 -9.18
#